data_917e34d8af8d85c28f732d6c5e8052dd
#
_entry.id   917e34d8af8d85c28f732d6c5e8052dd
#
_cell.length_a   1.000
_cell.length_b   1.000
_cell.length_c   1.000
_cell.angle_alpha   90.00
_cell.angle_beta   90.00
_cell.angle_gamma   90.00
#
_symmetry.space_group_name_H-M   'P 1'
#
loop_
_entity.id
_entity.type
_entity.pdbx_description
1 polymer ?
#
loop_
_entity_poly.entity_id
_entity_poly.type
_entity_poly.pdbx_seq_one_letter_code
_entity_poly.pdbx_strand_id
1 'polypeptide(L)'
;WPLGLQLAITALEQAADPEQALQQFSNSGDHATQQLVSGFLSQLPEEIADFTLRCSLLDALHPALCTAISGQTNALELFEQLRSESPLLTAVGNSEWLRLHPLIHEYLRTKARSSLPASEQKEIHRRAWQWLAEHGDAEQGSRHALAAGYAQEAYALIAGSQYDLCMKEGHYGTVADWLSRMPESEIFLNTALRLTAGWQAALSGNWKRAEHYVGGLIEPPCDNPELYG
;
A
#
# COMPACT_ATOMS: atom_id res chain seq x y z
N TRP A 1 20.32 8.19 -9.35
CA TRP A 1 20.93 7.57 -10.56
C TRP A 1 21.99 6.47 -10.32
N PRO A 2 22.45 6.15 -9.08
CA PRO A 2 23.41 5.06 -8.89
C PRO A 2 22.91 3.71 -9.39
N LEU A 3 21.63 3.39 -9.15
CA LEU A 3 21.03 2.16 -9.65
C LEU A 3 20.94 2.12 -11.17
N GLY A 4 20.51 3.20 -11.82
CA GLY A 4 20.43 3.26 -13.29
C GLY A 4 21.79 3.02 -13.95
N LEU A 5 22.86 3.56 -13.37
CA LEU A 5 24.23 3.33 -13.82
C LEU A 5 24.63 1.86 -13.60
N GLN A 6 24.30 1.29 -12.45
CA GLN A 6 24.65 -0.08 -12.10
C GLN A 6 23.92 -1.08 -13.02
N LEU A 7 22.62 -0.86 -13.27
CA LEU A 7 21.84 -1.64 -14.23
C LEU A 7 22.40 -1.51 -15.66
N ALA A 8 22.82 -0.31 -16.06
CA ALA A 8 23.42 -0.08 -17.37
C ALA A 8 24.77 -0.81 -17.51
N ILE A 9 25.63 -0.76 -16.48
CA ILE A 9 26.90 -1.48 -16.46
C ILE A 9 26.64 -2.98 -16.60
N THR A 10 25.75 -3.55 -15.78
CA THR A 10 25.41 -4.97 -15.83
C THR A 10 24.87 -5.39 -17.20
N ALA A 11 24.01 -4.55 -17.81
CA ALA A 11 23.47 -4.82 -19.13
C ALA A 11 24.54 -4.74 -20.25
N LEU A 12 25.50 -3.80 -20.13
CA LEU A 12 26.60 -3.65 -21.08
C LEU A 12 27.63 -4.79 -20.97
N GLU A 13 27.94 -5.25 -19.76
CA GLU A 13 28.83 -6.40 -19.52
C GLU A 13 28.31 -7.69 -20.14
N GLN A 14 27.01 -7.79 -20.34
CA GLN A 14 26.35 -8.99 -20.85
C GLN A 14 25.90 -8.88 -22.30
N ALA A 15 25.97 -7.67 -22.88
CA ALA A 15 25.61 -7.47 -24.28
C ALA A 15 26.64 -8.12 -25.21
N ALA A 16 26.15 -8.83 -26.20
CA ALA A 16 27.00 -9.37 -27.24
C ALA A 16 27.74 -8.27 -28.05
N ASP A 17 27.14 -7.09 -28.12
CA ASP A 17 27.70 -5.86 -28.69
C ASP A 17 27.38 -4.66 -27.75
N PRO A 18 28.35 -4.26 -26.89
CA PRO A 18 28.17 -3.14 -25.95
C PRO A 18 27.94 -1.78 -26.62
N GLU A 19 28.51 -1.56 -27.82
CA GLU A 19 28.33 -0.30 -28.53
C GLU A 19 26.92 -0.16 -29.08
N GLN A 20 26.35 -1.23 -29.60
CA GLN A 20 24.97 -1.26 -30.08
C GLN A 20 23.98 -1.12 -28.91
N ALA A 21 24.25 -1.77 -27.78
CA ALA A 21 23.46 -1.61 -26.55
C ALA A 21 23.47 -0.15 -26.03
N LEU A 22 24.63 0.49 -26.04
CA LEU A 22 24.80 1.89 -25.62
C LEU A 22 24.02 2.87 -26.53
N GLN A 23 24.01 2.62 -27.84
CA GLN A 23 23.24 3.41 -28.80
C GLN A 23 21.73 3.23 -28.60
N GLN A 24 21.29 2.03 -28.29
CA GLN A 24 19.88 1.75 -27.96
C GLN A 24 19.45 2.47 -26.67
N PHE A 25 20.29 2.51 -25.64
CA PHE A 25 20.02 3.25 -24.40
C PHE A 25 19.92 4.76 -24.63
N SER A 26 20.82 5.33 -25.44
CA SER A 26 20.79 6.77 -25.70
C SER A 26 19.60 7.24 -26.52
N ASN A 27 18.96 6.35 -27.29
CA ASN A 27 17.86 6.70 -28.17
C ASN A 27 16.44 6.37 -27.58
N SER A 28 16.35 5.67 -26.46
CA SER A 28 15.09 5.03 -26.02
C SER A 28 14.36 5.73 -24.86
N GLY A 29 14.88 6.79 -24.27
CA GLY A 29 14.21 7.53 -23.18
C GLY A 29 13.67 6.60 -22.07
N ASP A 30 12.36 6.69 -21.75
CA ASP A 30 11.71 5.89 -20.72
C ASP A 30 11.73 4.37 -21.00
N HIS A 31 11.78 3.95 -22.28
CA HIS A 31 11.89 2.55 -22.67
C HIS A 31 13.26 1.94 -22.33
N ALA A 32 14.33 2.73 -22.30
CA ALA A 32 15.65 2.24 -21.91
C ALA A 32 15.65 1.74 -20.46
N THR A 33 15.02 2.49 -19.56
CA THR A 33 14.92 2.10 -18.15
C THR A 33 14.15 0.79 -17.98
N GLN A 34 13.05 0.63 -18.70
CA GLN A 34 12.26 -0.63 -18.67
C GLN A 34 13.05 -1.82 -19.21
N GLN A 35 13.83 -1.64 -20.29
CA GLN A 35 14.68 -2.68 -20.84
C GLN A 35 15.79 -3.09 -19.88
N LEU A 36 16.44 -2.11 -19.21
CA LEU A 36 17.46 -2.38 -18.19
C LEU A 36 16.90 -3.18 -17.02
N VAL A 37 15.76 -2.75 -16.49
CA VAL A 37 15.09 -3.45 -15.39
C VAL A 37 14.66 -4.85 -15.81
N SER A 38 14.07 -4.99 -17.00
CA SER A 38 13.67 -6.29 -17.54
C SER A 38 14.86 -7.22 -17.74
N GLY A 39 15.95 -6.73 -18.32
CA GLY A 39 17.19 -7.49 -18.52
C GLY A 39 17.79 -7.97 -17.21
N PHE A 40 17.84 -7.11 -16.20
CA PHE A 40 18.33 -7.48 -14.88
C PHE A 40 17.42 -8.55 -14.22
N LEU A 41 16.11 -8.36 -14.24
CA LEU A 41 15.16 -9.30 -13.63
C LEU A 41 15.14 -10.66 -14.32
N SER A 42 15.48 -10.72 -15.62
CA SER A 42 15.57 -11.99 -16.35
C SER A 42 16.77 -12.86 -15.96
N GLN A 43 17.73 -12.31 -15.21
CA GLN A 43 18.90 -13.02 -14.69
C GLN A 43 18.63 -13.62 -13.30
N LEU A 44 17.59 -13.17 -12.61
CA LEU A 44 17.22 -13.77 -11.34
C LEU A 44 16.70 -15.20 -11.55
N PRO A 45 17.01 -16.13 -10.63
CA PRO A 45 16.35 -17.42 -10.60
C PRO A 45 14.83 -17.25 -10.65
N GLU A 46 14.15 -18.13 -11.38
CA GLU A 46 12.70 -18.03 -11.63
C GLU A 46 11.89 -17.90 -10.33
N GLU A 47 12.26 -18.64 -9.29
CA GLU A 47 11.59 -18.57 -7.98
C GLU A 47 11.73 -17.19 -7.32
N ILE A 48 12.91 -16.57 -7.42
CA ILE A 48 13.15 -15.21 -6.85
C ILE A 48 12.39 -14.17 -7.68
N ALA A 49 12.41 -14.31 -9.00
CA ALA A 49 11.69 -13.39 -9.89
C ALA A 49 10.17 -13.44 -9.63
N ASP A 50 9.59 -14.64 -9.48
CA ASP A 50 8.18 -14.83 -9.17
C ASP A 50 7.82 -14.31 -7.78
N PHE A 51 8.63 -14.62 -6.77
CA PHE A 51 8.47 -14.10 -5.42
C PHE A 51 8.52 -12.56 -5.38
N THR A 52 9.51 -11.96 -6.06
CA THR A 52 9.67 -10.51 -6.14
C THR A 52 8.50 -9.85 -6.87
N LEU A 53 7.98 -10.51 -7.92
CA LEU A 53 6.80 -10.05 -8.65
C LEU A 53 5.57 -9.97 -7.72
N ARG A 54 5.34 -10.98 -6.89
CA ARG A 54 4.24 -11.00 -5.90
C ARG A 54 4.43 -9.94 -4.83
N CYS A 55 5.64 -9.84 -4.29
CA CYS A 55 6.00 -8.84 -3.27
C CYS A 55 5.89 -7.40 -3.81
N SER A 56 5.99 -7.17 -5.12
CA SER A 56 5.85 -5.85 -5.71
C SER A 56 4.45 -5.23 -5.59
N LEU A 57 3.44 -6.00 -5.20
CA LEU A 57 2.12 -5.49 -4.86
C LEU A 57 2.07 -4.79 -3.50
N LEU A 58 3.12 -4.94 -2.67
CA LEU A 58 3.31 -4.27 -1.39
C LEU A 58 4.07 -2.95 -1.58
N ASP A 59 3.75 -1.92 -0.79
CA ASP A 59 4.47 -0.64 -0.79
C ASP A 59 5.78 -0.71 0.01
N ALA A 60 5.83 -1.59 1.02
CA ALA A 60 7.01 -1.89 1.81
C ALA A 60 7.07 -3.39 2.14
N LEU A 61 8.27 -3.92 2.26
CA LEU A 61 8.54 -5.34 2.45
C LEU A 61 9.06 -5.59 3.86
N HIS A 62 8.47 -6.56 4.52
CA HIS A 62 8.96 -7.11 5.78
C HIS A 62 9.03 -8.64 5.63
N PRO A 63 10.05 -9.33 6.15
CA PRO A 63 10.20 -10.78 5.97
C PRO A 63 8.93 -11.57 6.29
N ALA A 64 8.32 -11.28 7.45
CA ALA A 64 7.09 -11.96 7.88
C ALA A 64 5.88 -11.62 6.99
N LEU A 65 5.75 -10.37 6.51
CA LEU A 65 4.68 -10.00 5.58
C LEU A 65 4.85 -10.70 4.23
N CYS A 66 6.07 -10.72 3.68
CA CYS A 66 6.35 -11.41 2.43
C CYS A 66 6.09 -12.92 2.54
N THR A 67 6.41 -13.52 3.68
CA THR A 67 6.06 -14.92 3.98
C THR A 67 4.55 -15.13 4.02
N ALA A 68 3.82 -14.24 4.69
CA ALA A 68 2.36 -14.33 4.79
C ALA A 68 1.67 -14.26 3.42
N ILE A 69 2.12 -13.36 2.53
CA ILE A 69 1.50 -13.19 1.21
C ILE A 69 1.87 -14.27 0.20
N SER A 70 3.09 -14.80 0.25
CA SER A 70 3.58 -15.77 -0.73
C SER A 70 2.90 -17.12 -0.58
N GLY A 71 2.62 -17.53 0.65
CA GLY A 71 2.13 -18.87 0.96
C GLY A 71 3.15 -19.99 0.67
N GLN A 72 4.44 -19.64 0.45
CA GLN A 72 5.52 -20.57 0.16
C GLN A 72 6.27 -20.92 1.44
N THR A 73 6.69 -22.18 1.55
CA THR A 73 7.44 -22.64 2.75
C THR A 73 8.85 -22.09 2.82
N ASN A 74 9.46 -21.75 1.68
CA ASN A 74 10.82 -21.20 1.54
C ASN A 74 10.82 -19.66 1.40
N ALA A 75 9.71 -18.98 1.71
CA ALA A 75 9.57 -17.52 1.50
C ALA A 75 10.64 -16.70 2.22
N LEU A 76 11.05 -17.12 3.42
CA LEU A 76 12.11 -16.42 4.15
C LEU A 76 13.47 -16.55 3.46
N GLU A 77 13.78 -17.71 2.91
CA GLU A 77 15.02 -17.94 2.14
C GLU A 77 15.02 -17.08 0.87
N LEU A 78 13.90 -17.05 0.16
CA LEU A 78 13.73 -16.20 -1.03
C LEU A 78 13.85 -14.71 -0.70
N PHE A 79 13.33 -14.28 0.45
CA PHE A 79 13.47 -12.90 0.90
C PHE A 79 14.93 -12.55 1.21
N GLU A 80 15.68 -13.43 1.88
CA GLU A 80 17.09 -13.21 2.18
C GLU A 80 17.94 -13.22 0.92
N GLN A 81 17.63 -14.08 -0.06
CA GLN A 81 18.28 -14.06 -1.36
C GLN A 81 17.99 -12.74 -2.09
N LEU A 82 16.74 -12.30 -2.13
CA LEU A 82 16.35 -10.99 -2.71
C LEU A 82 17.09 -9.83 -2.02
N ARG A 83 17.25 -9.90 -0.70
CA ARG A 83 18.00 -8.91 0.08
C ARG A 83 19.49 -8.88 -0.26
N SER A 84 20.08 -10.03 -0.56
CA SER A 84 21.49 -10.15 -0.94
C SER A 84 21.76 -9.62 -2.37
N GLU A 85 20.77 -9.68 -3.25
CA GLU A 85 20.79 -9.13 -4.61
C GLU A 85 20.66 -7.59 -4.59
N SER A 86 21.53 -6.93 -3.83
CA SER A 86 21.66 -5.47 -3.88
C SER A 86 21.99 -5.06 -5.33
N PRO A 87 21.24 -4.17 -5.96
CA PRO A 87 20.62 -2.94 -5.45
C PRO A 87 19.09 -2.91 -5.49
N LEU A 88 18.40 -4.02 -5.49
CA LEU A 88 16.94 -4.07 -5.63
C LEU A 88 16.19 -3.45 -4.45
N LEU A 89 16.74 -3.58 -3.24
CA LEU A 89 16.11 -3.18 -2.00
C LEU A 89 16.82 -1.99 -1.35
N THR A 90 16.03 -1.11 -0.79
CA THR A 90 16.48 0.02 0.02
C THR A 90 15.90 -0.08 1.42
N ALA A 91 16.71 0.17 2.45
CA ALA A 91 16.23 0.17 3.83
C ALA A 91 15.31 1.37 4.11
N VAL A 92 14.29 1.15 4.95
CA VAL A 92 13.39 2.20 5.43
C VAL A 92 13.82 2.58 6.85
N GLY A 93 14.64 3.63 6.96
CA GLY A 93 15.19 4.04 8.25
C GLY A 93 16.07 2.96 8.89
N ASN A 94 15.98 2.80 10.22
CA ASN A 94 16.70 1.78 10.99
C ASN A 94 15.82 0.55 11.32
N SER A 95 14.85 0.25 10.48
CA SER A 95 13.87 -0.83 10.70
C SER A 95 14.16 -2.04 9.80
N GLU A 96 13.50 -3.16 10.08
CA GLU A 96 13.53 -4.35 9.23
C GLU A 96 12.72 -4.19 7.93
N TRP A 97 12.06 -3.05 7.77
CA TRP A 97 11.30 -2.73 6.56
C TRP A 97 12.23 -2.33 5.42
N LEU A 98 11.98 -2.91 4.27
CA LEU A 98 12.67 -2.63 3.03
C LEU A 98 11.68 -2.12 1.98
N ARG A 99 12.17 -1.44 0.96
CA ARG A 99 11.40 -1.07 -0.23
C ARG A 99 12.14 -1.49 -1.48
N LEU A 100 11.39 -1.94 -2.45
CA LEU A 100 11.94 -2.07 -3.80
C LEU A 100 12.32 -0.67 -4.30
N HIS A 101 13.47 -0.60 -4.98
CA HIS A 101 13.85 0.65 -5.62
C HIS A 101 12.72 1.16 -6.53
N PRO A 102 12.35 2.46 -6.52
CA PRO A 102 11.16 2.98 -7.19
C PRO A 102 11.00 2.54 -8.65
N LEU A 103 12.08 2.56 -9.44
CA LEU A 103 12.06 2.14 -10.85
C LEU A 103 11.70 0.66 -11.00
N ILE A 104 12.24 -0.20 -10.14
CA ILE A 104 11.98 -1.64 -10.14
C ILE A 104 10.56 -1.92 -9.67
N HIS A 105 10.14 -1.22 -8.62
CA HIS A 105 8.80 -1.36 -8.05
C HIS A 105 7.72 -1.00 -9.08
N GLU A 106 7.85 0.12 -9.78
CA GLU A 106 6.91 0.56 -10.80
C GLU A 106 6.82 -0.44 -11.95
N TYR A 107 7.95 -0.91 -12.45
CA TYR A 107 7.99 -1.93 -13.49
C TYR A 107 7.34 -3.24 -13.05
N LEU A 108 7.75 -3.78 -11.91
CA LEU A 108 7.22 -5.04 -11.38
C LEU A 108 5.74 -4.95 -11.04
N ARG A 109 5.29 -3.84 -10.44
CA ARG A 109 3.88 -3.61 -10.12
C ARG A 109 3.01 -3.57 -11.37
N THR A 110 3.49 -2.94 -12.43
CA THR A 110 2.80 -2.94 -13.74
C THR A 110 2.76 -4.35 -14.33
N LYS A 111 3.89 -5.06 -14.28
CA LYS A 111 3.99 -6.45 -14.75
C LYS A 111 3.10 -7.39 -13.91
N ALA A 112 3.08 -7.27 -12.59
CA ALA A 112 2.23 -8.07 -11.72
C ALA A 112 0.75 -7.89 -12.03
N ARG A 113 0.30 -6.64 -12.23
CA ARG A 113 -1.08 -6.34 -12.60
C ARG A 113 -1.51 -6.94 -13.94
N SER A 114 -0.59 -7.10 -14.88
CA SER A 114 -0.88 -7.64 -16.21
C SER A 114 -0.68 -9.16 -16.31
N SER A 115 0.23 -9.75 -15.52
CA SER A 115 0.61 -11.16 -15.64
C SER A 115 0.00 -12.06 -14.57
N LEU A 116 -0.24 -11.55 -13.35
CA LEU A 116 -0.88 -12.35 -12.30
C LEU A 116 -2.40 -12.39 -12.51
N PRO A 117 -3.04 -13.56 -12.33
CA PRO A 117 -4.50 -13.66 -12.33
C PRO A 117 -5.14 -12.72 -11.29
N ALA A 118 -6.27 -12.12 -11.62
CA ALA A 118 -6.97 -11.19 -10.73
C ALA A 118 -7.36 -11.84 -9.38
N SER A 119 -7.67 -13.14 -9.38
CA SER A 119 -7.95 -13.91 -8.15
C SER A 119 -6.72 -13.99 -7.25
N GLU A 120 -5.54 -14.15 -7.83
CA GLU A 120 -4.29 -14.24 -7.12
C GLU A 120 -3.88 -12.86 -6.55
N GLN A 121 -4.00 -11.80 -7.35
CA GLN A 121 -3.77 -10.43 -6.85
C GLN A 121 -4.67 -10.12 -5.65
N LYS A 122 -5.96 -10.48 -5.71
CA LYS A 122 -6.89 -10.31 -4.59
C LYS A 122 -6.48 -11.11 -3.37
N GLU A 123 -5.99 -12.34 -3.55
CA GLU A 123 -5.55 -13.19 -2.45
C GLU A 123 -4.28 -12.62 -1.78
N ILE A 124 -3.32 -12.12 -2.55
CA ILE A 124 -2.14 -11.42 -2.04
C ILE A 124 -2.56 -10.21 -1.20
N HIS A 125 -3.44 -9.36 -1.75
CA HIS A 125 -3.97 -8.22 -1.02
C HIS A 125 -4.77 -8.62 0.22
N ARG A 126 -5.55 -9.72 0.17
CA ARG A 126 -6.29 -10.24 1.32
C ARG A 126 -5.34 -10.65 2.45
N ARG A 127 -4.29 -11.40 2.15
CA ARG A 127 -3.28 -11.81 3.15
C ARG A 127 -2.51 -10.62 3.70
N ALA A 128 -2.16 -9.67 2.82
CA ALA A 128 -1.45 -8.46 3.22
C ALA A 128 -2.25 -7.63 4.23
N TRP A 129 -3.53 -7.34 3.96
CA TRP A 129 -4.32 -6.52 4.86
C TRP A 129 -4.55 -7.21 6.21
N GLN A 130 -4.77 -8.52 6.23
CA GLN A 130 -4.93 -9.28 7.48
C GLN A 130 -3.68 -9.18 8.36
N TRP A 131 -2.52 -9.42 7.76
CA TRP A 131 -1.24 -9.32 8.48
C TRP A 131 -0.99 -7.90 8.98
N LEU A 132 -1.18 -6.88 8.14
CA LEU A 132 -0.97 -5.47 8.50
C LEU A 132 -1.92 -5.00 9.60
N ALA A 133 -3.18 -5.43 9.58
CA ALA A 133 -4.15 -5.15 10.64
C ALA A 133 -3.71 -5.72 12.00
N GLU A 134 -3.21 -6.95 12.01
CA GLU A 134 -2.70 -7.61 13.22
C GLU A 134 -1.42 -6.94 13.76
N HIS A 135 -0.64 -6.29 12.89
CA HIS A 135 0.63 -5.65 13.25
C HIS A 135 0.52 -4.11 13.38
N GLY A 136 -0.69 -3.59 13.42
CA GLY A 136 -0.97 -2.19 13.78
C GLY A 136 -0.81 -1.18 12.64
N ASP A 137 -0.60 -1.61 11.40
CA ASP A 137 -0.59 -0.70 10.24
C ASP A 137 -1.96 -0.63 9.57
N ALA A 138 -2.88 0.08 10.21
CA ALA A 138 -4.25 0.23 9.75
C ALA A 138 -4.35 0.93 8.38
N GLU A 139 -3.44 1.86 8.09
CA GLU A 139 -3.48 2.61 6.82
C GLU A 139 -3.12 1.73 5.63
N GLN A 140 -2.01 1.02 5.69
CA GLN A 140 -1.65 0.09 4.62
C GLN A 140 -2.62 -1.09 4.56
N GLY A 141 -3.03 -1.62 5.73
CA GLY A 141 -4.05 -2.66 5.81
C GLY A 141 -5.34 -2.28 5.09
N SER A 142 -5.84 -1.06 5.32
CA SER A 142 -7.03 -0.53 4.64
C SER A 142 -6.87 -0.46 3.12
N ARG A 143 -5.73 0.01 2.62
CA ARG A 143 -5.46 0.06 1.16
C ARG A 143 -5.48 -1.33 0.53
N HIS A 144 -4.87 -2.31 1.18
CA HIS A 144 -4.87 -3.69 0.72
C HIS A 144 -6.25 -4.34 0.83
N ALA A 145 -7.03 -4.06 1.87
CA ALA A 145 -8.40 -4.53 1.99
C ALA A 145 -9.28 -4.00 0.85
N LEU A 146 -9.18 -2.70 0.51
CA LEU A 146 -9.86 -2.13 -0.66
C LEU A 146 -9.47 -2.82 -1.97
N ALA A 147 -8.17 -3.06 -2.18
CA ALA A 147 -7.67 -3.72 -3.39
C ALA A 147 -8.16 -5.18 -3.50
N ALA A 148 -8.39 -5.85 -2.37
CA ALA A 148 -8.95 -7.19 -2.31
C ALA A 148 -10.48 -7.22 -2.45
N GLY A 149 -11.17 -6.07 -2.34
CA GLY A 149 -12.63 -5.95 -2.41
C GLY A 149 -13.35 -6.00 -1.06
N TYR A 150 -12.63 -5.88 0.06
CA TYR A 150 -13.14 -5.86 1.43
C TYR A 150 -13.31 -4.40 1.91
N ALA A 151 -14.28 -3.70 1.32
CA ALA A 151 -14.44 -2.27 1.56
C ALA A 151 -14.88 -1.95 3.00
N GLN A 152 -15.77 -2.73 3.57
CA GLN A 152 -16.26 -2.51 4.93
C GLN A 152 -15.15 -2.70 5.97
N GLU A 153 -14.36 -3.77 5.81
CA GLU A 153 -13.21 -4.04 6.66
C GLU A 153 -12.13 -2.95 6.54
N ALA A 154 -11.88 -2.49 5.31
CA ALA A 154 -10.94 -1.41 5.05
C ALA A 154 -11.33 -0.12 5.80
N TYR A 155 -12.61 0.24 5.73
CA TYR A 155 -13.11 1.43 6.40
C TYR A 155 -13.14 1.26 7.92
N ALA A 156 -13.46 0.07 8.41
CA ALA A 156 -13.41 -0.24 9.84
C ALA A 156 -11.99 -0.12 10.41
N LEU A 157 -10.98 -0.62 9.69
CA LEU A 157 -9.57 -0.53 10.09
C LEU A 157 -9.11 0.92 10.29
N ILE A 158 -9.49 1.80 9.38
CA ILE A 158 -8.99 3.18 9.40
C ILE A 158 -9.86 4.12 10.26
N ALA A 159 -11.09 3.71 10.60
CA ALA A 159 -12.05 4.57 11.31
C ALA A 159 -11.49 5.13 12.63
N GLY A 160 -10.84 4.29 13.42
CA GLY A 160 -10.24 4.70 14.69
C GLY A 160 -9.09 5.70 14.53
N SER A 161 -8.18 5.44 13.58
CA SER A 161 -7.06 6.36 13.31
C SER A 161 -7.53 7.70 12.73
N GLN A 162 -8.56 7.73 11.90
CA GLN A 162 -9.12 8.99 11.39
C GLN A 162 -9.84 9.79 12.46
N TYR A 163 -10.51 9.13 13.41
CA TYR A 163 -11.08 9.80 14.57
C TYR A 163 -10.00 10.47 15.43
N ASP A 164 -8.93 9.76 15.74
CA ASP A 164 -7.80 10.29 16.51
C ASP A 164 -7.09 11.43 15.78
N LEU A 165 -6.88 11.32 14.50
CA LEU A 165 -6.29 12.36 13.65
C LEU A 165 -7.14 13.64 13.66
N CYS A 166 -8.48 13.49 13.62
CA CYS A 166 -9.42 14.59 13.71
C CYS A 166 -9.40 15.23 15.11
N MET A 167 -9.59 14.41 16.14
CA MET A 167 -9.86 14.90 17.50
C MET A 167 -8.63 15.28 18.30
N LYS A 168 -7.53 14.53 18.15
CA LYS A 168 -6.30 14.73 18.93
C LYS A 168 -5.29 15.60 18.21
N GLU A 169 -5.21 15.48 16.89
CA GLU A 169 -4.17 16.14 16.10
C GLU A 169 -4.69 17.36 15.31
N GLY A 170 -6.01 17.53 15.21
CA GLY A 170 -6.62 18.70 14.57
C GLY A 170 -6.49 18.71 13.03
N HIS A 171 -6.24 17.57 12.39
CA HIS A 171 -6.05 17.46 10.94
C HIS A 171 -7.39 17.38 10.18
N TYR A 172 -8.29 18.32 10.44
CA TYR A 172 -9.67 18.32 9.91
C TYR A 172 -9.75 18.28 8.39
N GLY A 173 -8.82 18.96 7.70
CA GLY A 173 -8.78 19.01 6.24
C GLY A 173 -8.41 17.66 5.62
N THR A 174 -7.42 16.97 6.20
CA THR A 174 -6.99 15.64 5.76
C THR A 174 -8.12 14.62 5.93
N VAL A 175 -8.81 14.67 7.09
CA VAL A 175 -9.95 13.78 7.37
C VAL A 175 -11.12 14.11 6.44
N ALA A 176 -11.39 15.39 6.16
CA ALA A 176 -12.42 15.79 5.20
C ALA A 176 -12.16 15.24 3.79
N ASP A 177 -10.93 15.37 3.31
CA ASP A 177 -10.52 14.86 1.99
C ASP A 177 -10.66 13.33 1.94
N TRP A 178 -10.26 12.64 2.97
CA TRP A 178 -10.39 11.19 3.07
C TRP A 178 -11.87 10.76 3.08
N LEU A 179 -12.73 11.37 3.91
CA LEU A 179 -14.15 11.09 3.97
C LEU A 179 -14.87 11.39 2.65
N SER A 180 -14.40 12.39 1.89
CA SER A 180 -15.02 12.76 0.60
C SER A 180 -14.87 11.70 -0.48
N ARG A 181 -13.87 10.81 -0.34
CA ARG A 181 -13.60 9.70 -1.27
C ARG A 181 -14.38 8.43 -0.93
N MET A 182 -15.05 8.42 0.20
CA MET A 182 -15.83 7.27 0.67
C MET A 182 -17.30 7.43 0.30
N PRO A 183 -17.97 6.36 -0.15
CA PRO A 183 -19.42 6.38 -0.33
C PRO A 183 -20.12 6.70 1.00
N GLU A 184 -21.09 7.60 0.96
CA GLU A 184 -21.82 8.02 2.17
C GLU A 184 -22.53 6.84 2.86
N SER A 185 -23.01 5.87 2.07
CA SER A 185 -23.59 4.62 2.60
C SER A 185 -22.63 3.87 3.52
N GLU A 186 -21.34 3.83 3.20
CA GLU A 186 -20.32 3.15 4.02
C GLU A 186 -20.07 3.92 5.32
N ILE A 187 -20.11 5.25 5.28
CA ILE A 187 -20.01 6.08 6.49
C ILE A 187 -21.15 5.73 7.44
N PHE A 188 -22.39 5.60 6.92
CA PHE A 188 -23.56 5.29 7.74
C PHE A 188 -23.59 3.87 8.30
N LEU A 189 -22.89 2.91 7.68
CA LEU A 189 -22.78 1.54 8.19
C LEU A 189 -21.83 1.43 9.39
N ASN A 190 -20.93 2.38 9.61
CA ASN A 190 -19.93 2.33 10.66
C ASN A 190 -20.08 3.50 11.63
N THR A 191 -20.42 3.20 12.89
CA THR A 191 -20.64 4.21 13.94
C THR A 191 -19.42 5.11 14.16
N ALA A 192 -18.20 4.55 14.14
CA ALA A 192 -16.98 5.33 14.33
C ALA A 192 -16.75 6.31 13.17
N LEU A 193 -17.04 5.90 11.93
CA LEU A 193 -16.97 6.78 10.76
C LEU A 193 -18.04 7.87 10.82
N ARG A 194 -19.25 7.55 11.24
CA ARG A 194 -20.32 8.54 11.44
C ARG A 194 -19.92 9.61 12.46
N LEU A 195 -19.35 9.18 13.60
CA LEU A 195 -18.84 10.10 14.62
C LEU A 195 -17.72 10.97 14.09
N THR A 196 -16.76 10.38 13.38
CA THR A 196 -15.64 11.12 12.75
C THR A 196 -16.16 12.15 11.75
N ALA A 197 -17.10 11.78 10.88
CA ALA A 197 -17.71 12.68 9.91
C ALA A 197 -18.52 13.79 10.58
N GLY A 198 -19.26 13.46 11.63
CA GLY A 198 -20.01 14.43 12.42
C GLY A 198 -19.09 15.45 13.11
N TRP A 199 -18.05 15.02 13.79
CA TRP A 199 -17.06 15.89 14.41
C TRP A 199 -16.31 16.74 13.38
N GLN A 200 -15.84 16.14 12.29
CA GLN A 200 -15.18 16.89 11.21
C GLN A 200 -16.08 18.00 10.67
N ALA A 201 -17.36 17.71 10.42
CA ALA A 201 -18.33 18.68 9.95
C ALA A 201 -18.60 19.79 10.96
N ALA A 202 -18.76 19.45 12.25
CA ALA A 202 -18.97 20.41 13.33
C ALA A 202 -17.79 21.36 13.49
N LEU A 203 -16.57 20.82 13.53
CA LEU A 203 -15.33 21.59 13.67
C LEU A 203 -15.04 22.48 12.45
N SER A 204 -15.56 22.09 11.27
CA SER A 204 -15.54 22.91 10.06
C SER A 204 -16.70 23.93 9.98
N GLY A 205 -17.53 24.05 11.02
CA GLY A 205 -18.66 24.98 11.07
C GLY A 205 -19.92 24.54 10.29
N ASN A 206 -19.94 23.30 9.78
CA ASN A 206 -21.08 22.78 9.02
C ASN A 206 -22.02 21.95 9.91
N TRP A 207 -22.79 22.65 10.74
CA TRP A 207 -23.68 22.03 11.74
C TRP A 207 -24.78 21.16 11.14
N LYS A 208 -25.32 21.52 9.98
CA LYS A 208 -26.34 20.71 9.29
C LYS A 208 -25.79 19.36 8.86
N ARG A 209 -24.55 19.34 8.37
CA ARG A 209 -23.90 18.09 7.98
C ARG A 209 -23.49 17.26 9.21
N ALA A 210 -23.08 17.93 10.28
CA ALA A 210 -22.81 17.26 11.55
C ALA A 210 -24.06 16.55 12.08
N GLU A 211 -25.19 17.24 12.15
CA GLU A 211 -26.48 16.68 12.57
C GLU A 211 -26.91 15.49 11.67
N HIS A 212 -26.71 15.62 10.37
CA HIS A 212 -26.98 14.54 9.41
C HIS A 212 -26.24 13.25 9.75
N TYR A 213 -24.95 13.34 10.09
CA TYR A 213 -24.16 12.14 10.41
C TYR A 213 -24.45 11.59 11.81
N VAL A 214 -24.67 12.42 12.82
CA VAL A 214 -24.90 11.94 14.19
C VAL A 214 -26.36 11.70 14.52
N GLY A 215 -27.28 12.18 13.69
CA GLY A 215 -28.70 11.97 13.86
C GLY A 215 -29.06 10.48 14.00
N GLY A 216 -29.76 10.12 15.08
CA GLY A 216 -30.12 8.72 15.39
C GLY A 216 -28.99 7.85 15.97
N LEU A 217 -27.77 8.39 16.21
CA LEU A 217 -26.75 7.74 17.03
C LEU A 217 -26.95 8.01 18.51
N ILE A 218 -27.54 9.16 18.84
CA ILE A 218 -27.89 9.54 20.19
C ILE A 218 -29.34 9.13 20.35
N GLU A 219 -29.60 8.05 21.07
CA GLU A 219 -30.95 7.86 21.61
C GLU A 219 -31.27 9.06 22.47
N PRO A 220 -32.50 9.64 22.39
CA PRO A 220 -32.87 10.71 23.29
C PRO A 220 -32.64 10.18 24.72
N PRO A 221 -31.98 10.95 25.59
CA PRO A 221 -31.69 10.48 26.94
C PRO A 221 -32.98 9.99 27.57
N CYS A 222 -32.92 8.82 28.15
CA CYS A 222 -33.96 8.32 29.02
C CYS A 222 -34.33 9.43 30.02
N ASP A 223 -35.58 9.74 30.14
CA ASP A 223 -36.29 10.72 30.98
C ASP A 223 -35.61 11.25 32.29
N ASN A 224 -34.36 11.59 32.28
CA ASN A 224 -33.68 12.17 33.41
C ASN A 224 -33.10 13.56 33.03
N PRO A 225 -33.91 14.66 33.22
CA PRO A 225 -33.48 15.99 32.87
C PRO A 225 -32.36 16.56 33.76
N GLU A 226 -31.98 15.88 34.83
CA GLU A 226 -30.96 16.36 35.80
C GLU A 226 -29.50 16.17 35.30
N LEU A 227 -29.30 15.48 34.17
CA LEU A 227 -27.96 15.28 33.58
C LEU A 227 -27.54 16.36 32.56
N TYR A 228 -28.37 17.36 32.32
CA TYR A 228 -28.15 18.45 31.35
C TYR A 228 -28.06 19.84 31.97
N GLY A 229 -27.60 19.92 33.21
CA GLY A 229 -27.29 21.20 33.84
C GLY A 229 -25.91 21.72 33.50
#